data_cf7d67348c664e732f347c63eb8731e3
#
_entry.id   cf7d67348c664e732f347c63eb8731e3
#
_cell.length_a   1.000
_cell.length_b   1.000
_cell.length_c   1.000
_cell.angle_alpha   90.00
_cell.angle_beta   90.00
_cell.angle_gamma   90.00
#
_symmetry.space_group_name_H-M   'P 1'
#
loop_
_entity.id
_entity.type
_entity.pdbx_description
1 polymer ?
#
loop_
_entity_poly.entity_id
_entity_poly.type
_entity_poly.pdbx_seq_one_letter_code
_entity_poly.pdbx_strand_id
1 'polypeptide(L)'
;MQKLDRLLEIVLILQNSKKYITAQSLAERLDVNIRTIYRYIQTLSSSGIPIESVTGLGYKIQGYHLPPIIFTPKEAAAILMGFEFVSKKVDF
;
A
#
# COMPACT_ATOMS: atom_id res chain seq x y z
N MET A 1 8.70 4.73 -12.92
CA MET A 1 7.58 4.21 -12.11
C MET A 1 6.72 5.38 -11.65
N GLN A 2 5.43 5.26 -11.82
CA GLN A 2 4.52 6.34 -11.47
C GLN A 2 4.13 6.23 -10.00
N LYS A 3 3.60 7.34 -9.46
CA LYS A 3 3.21 7.40 -8.07
C LYS A 3 2.25 6.28 -7.67
N LEU A 4 1.25 6.03 -8.50
CA LEU A 4 0.27 5.00 -8.22
C LEU A 4 0.91 3.63 -8.12
N ASP A 5 1.84 3.33 -9.03
CA ASP A 5 2.55 2.06 -9.00
C ASP A 5 3.31 1.88 -7.70
N ARG A 6 3.91 2.95 -7.21
CA ARG A 6 4.68 2.91 -5.96
C ARG A 6 3.78 2.68 -4.76
N LEU A 7 2.63 3.35 -4.74
CA LEU A 7 1.66 3.16 -3.66
C LEU A 7 1.18 1.72 -3.61
N LEU A 8 0.87 1.16 -4.79
CA LEU A 8 0.44 -0.23 -4.89
C LEU A 8 1.51 -1.18 -4.41
N GLU A 9 2.74 -0.92 -4.81
CA GLU A 9 3.85 -1.78 -4.43
C GLU A 9 4.03 -1.80 -2.93
N ILE A 10 3.91 -0.65 -2.27
CA ILE A 10 4.00 -0.59 -0.82
C ILE A 10 2.90 -1.44 -0.18
N VAL A 11 1.67 -1.32 -0.65
CA VAL A 11 0.57 -2.10 -0.11
C VAL A 11 0.84 -3.59 -0.25
N LEU A 12 1.28 -4.01 -1.43
CA LEU A 12 1.54 -5.42 -1.68
C LEU A 12 2.69 -5.93 -0.80
N ILE A 13 3.74 -5.14 -0.64
CA ILE A 13 4.86 -5.53 0.20
C ILE A 13 4.40 -5.70 1.65
N LEU A 14 3.65 -4.73 2.16
CA LEU A 14 3.20 -4.78 3.54
C LEU A 14 2.17 -5.88 3.76
N GLN A 15 1.29 -6.08 2.81
CA GLN A 15 0.25 -7.09 2.91
C GLN A 15 0.83 -8.50 2.91
N ASN A 16 1.89 -8.72 2.14
CA ASN A 16 2.51 -10.03 2.03
C ASN A 16 3.59 -10.28 3.07
N SER A 17 3.86 -9.32 3.93
CA SER A 17 4.88 -9.45 4.95
C SER A 17 4.26 -9.84 6.28
N LYS A 18 4.89 -10.77 6.97
CA LYS A 18 4.50 -11.15 8.31
C LYS A 18 5.20 -10.31 9.36
N LYS A 19 6.15 -9.51 8.95
CA LYS A 19 6.96 -8.69 9.84
C LYS A 19 6.78 -7.23 9.49
N TYR A 20 7.11 -6.36 10.43
CA TYR A 20 7.17 -4.94 10.17
C TYR A 20 8.29 -4.65 9.18
N ILE A 21 8.06 -3.72 8.28
CA ILE A 21 9.04 -3.31 7.29
C ILE A 21 9.34 -1.84 7.50
N THR A 22 10.63 -1.51 7.60
CA THR A 22 11.05 -0.14 7.86
C THR A 22 10.86 0.74 6.63
N ALA A 23 10.73 2.04 6.88
CA ALA A 23 10.66 3.01 5.81
C ALA A 23 11.91 2.97 4.94
N GLN A 24 13.06 2.74 5.56
CA GLN A 24 14.31 2.66 4.81
C GLN A 24 14.31 1.47 3.87
N SER A 25 13.83 0.33 4.33
CA SER A 25 13.73 -0.85 3.48
C SER A 25 12.81 -0.60 2.29
N LEU A 26 11.68 0.05 2.54
CA LEU A 26 10.76 0.40 1.47
C LEU A 26 11.40 1.37 0.48
N ALA A 27 12.13 2.36 1.00
CA ALA A 27 12.80 3.33 0.15
C ALA A 27 13.81 2.65 -0.77
N GLU A 28 14.56 1.70 -0.24
CA GLU A 28 15.53 0.96 -1.03
C GLU A 28 14.87 0.10 -2.08
N ARG A 29 13.79 -0.57 -1.72
CA ARG A 29 13.09 -1.45 -2.66
C ARG A 29 12.44 -0.67 -3.80
N LEU A 30 11.92 0.51 -3.50
CA LEU A 30 11.27 1.33 -4.50
C LEU A 30 12.21 2.32 -5.17
N ASP A 31 13.44 2.40 -4.71
CA ASP A 31 14.43 3.32 -5.21
C ASP A 31 13.93 4.75 -5.15
N VAL A 32 13.45 5.15 -3.99
CA VAL A 32 12.98 6.50 -3.74
C VAL A 32 13.55 7.00 -2.42
N ASN A 33 13.42 8.29 -2.19
CA ASN A 33 13.86 8.91 -0.96
C ASN A 33 12.95 8.47 0.19
N ILE A 34 13.52 8.36 1.38
CA ILE A 34 12.76 7.93 2.55
C ILE A 34 11.62 8.89 2.88
N ARG A 35 11.80 10.18 2.60
CA ARG A 35 10.74 11.17 2.76
C ARG A 35 9.53 10.83 1.92
N THR A 36 9.80 10.35 0.71
CA THR A 36 8.74 9.95 -0.19
C THR A 36 7.95 8.78 0.38
N ILE A 37 8.64 7.86 1.04
CA ILE A 37 7.97 6.74 1.70
C ILE A 37 7.04 7.25 2.80
N TYR A 38 7.50 8.19 3.62
CA TYR A 38 6.64 8.74 4.68
C TYR A 38 5.37 9.37 4.10
N ARG A 39 5.51 10.09 3.00
CA ARG A 39 4.36 10.70 2.34
C ARG A 39 3.42 9.66 1.76
N TYR A 40 3.98 8.61 1.18
CA TYR A 40 3.16 7.53 0.63
C TYR A 40 2.39 6.80 1.73
N ILE A 41 3.06 6.52 2.84
CA ILE A 41 2.41 5.88 3.98
C ILE A 41 1.26 6.74 4.49
N GLN A 42 1.47 8.03 4.58
CA GLN A 42 0.41 8.93 5.02
C GLN A 42 -0.75 8.95 4.04
N THR A 43 -0.45 8.97 2.76
CA THR A 43 -1.49 8.93 1.73
C THR A 43 -2.31 7.65 1.85
N LEU A 44 -1.66 6.51 2.01
CA LEU A 44 -2.34 5.23 2.12
C LEU A 44 -3.19 5.17 3.38
N SER A 45 -2.66 5.64 4.50
CA SER A 45 -3.41 5.68 5.75
C SER A 45 -4.64 6.56 5.63
N SER A 46 -4.48 7.71 5.00
CA SER A 46 -5.60 8.64 4.79
C SER A 46 -6.66 8.05 3.87
N SER A 47 -6.27 7.12 3.03
CA SER A 47 -7.20 6.46 2.12
C SER A 47 -7.95 5.31 2.78
N GLY A 48 -7.68 5.05 4.05
CA GLY A 48 -8.39 4.01 4.79
C GLY A 48 -7.67 2.69 4.89
N ILE A 49 -6.43 2.61 4.40
CA ILE A 49 -5.66 1.39 4.52
C ILE A 49 -5.09 1.32 5.94
N PRO A 50 -5.37 0.26 6.69
CA PRO A 50 -4.98 0.18 8.10
C PRO A 50 -3.50 -0.16 8.23
N ILE A 51 -2.66 0.86 8.11
CA ILE A 51 -1.23 0.69 8.27
C ILE A 51 -0.88 0.96 9.72
N GLU A 52 -0.29 -0.03 10.37
CA GLU A 52 0.23 0.11 11.72
C GLU A 52 1.67 0.56 11.64
N SER A 53 2.01 1.55 12.47
CA SER A 53 3.37 2.07 12.54
C SER A 53 3.88 1.90 13.96
N VAL A 54 5.02 1.24 14.10
CA VAL A 54 5.66 1.06 15.40
C VAL A 54 7.07 1.57 15.33
N THR A 55 7.39 2.52 16.19
CA THR A 55 8.72 3.11 16.23
C THR A 55 9.78 2.04 16.41
N GLY A 56 10.79 2.07 15.57
CA GLY A 56 11.88 1.10 15.62
C GLY A 56 11.62 -0.19 14.87
N LEU A 57 10.39 -0.50 14.55
CA LEU A 57 10.04 -1.71 13.82
C LEU A 57 9.62 -1.42 12.39
N GLY A 58 8.87 -0.35 12.17
CA GLY A 58 8.43 0.01 10.84
C GLY A 58 6.92 -0.09 10.67
N TYR A 59 6.51 -0.56 9.50
CA TYR A 59 5.12 -0.55 9.09
C TYR A 59 4.61 -1.95 8.79
N LYS A 60 3.33 -2.12 9.03
CA LYS A 60 2.65 -3.37 8.76
C LYS A 60 1.18 -3.08 8.49
N ILE A 61 0.55 -3.83 7.60
CA ILE A 61 -0.88 -3.74 7.42
C ILE A 61 -1.53 -4.66 8.42
N GLN A 62 -2.38 -4.09 9.27
CA GLN A 62 -2.95 -4.82 10.38
C GLN A 62 -4.42 -5.11 10.16
N GLY A 63 -4.85 -6.27 10.65
CA GLY A 63 -6.26 -6.58 10.75
C GLY A 63 -6.96 -6.97 9.47
N TYR A 64 -6.23 -7.06 8.39
CA TYR A 64 -6.84 -7.53 7.17
C TYR A 64 -6.78 -9.04 7.12
N HIS A 65 -7.89 -9.63 7.43
CA HIS A 65 -8.05 -11.07 7.26
C HIS A 65 -8.52 -11.41 5.87
N LEU A 66 -8.10 -10.62 4.91
CA LEU A 66 -8.34 -11.01 3.54
C LEU A 66 -7.46 -12.20 3.25
N PRO A 67 -8.02 -13.22 2.62
CA PRO A 67 -7.18 -14.33 2.19
C PRO A 67 -6.07 -13.76 1.33
N PRO A 68 -4.91 -14.42 1.28
CA PRO A 68 -3.82 -13.93 0.44
C PRO A 68 -4.26 -13.97 -1.00
N ILE A 69 -4.89 -12.90 -1.41
CA ILE A 69 -5.33 -12.75 -2.78
C ILE A 69 -4.16 -12.18 -3.55
N ILE A 70 -3.75 -12.91 -4.55
CA ILE A 70 -2.71 -12.41 -5.42
C ILE A 70 -3.38 -11.51 -6.42
N PHE A 71 -3.28 -10.21 -6.20
CA PHE A 71 -3.80 -9.25 -7.15
C PHE A 71 -2.75 -8.98 -8.20
N THR A 72 -3.19 -8.87 -9.44
CA THR A 72 -2.35 -8.25 -10.44
C THR A 72 -2.21 -6.77 -10.08
N PRO A 73 -1.16 -6.12 -10.54
CA PRO A 73 -1.03 -4.67 -10.29
C PRO A 73 -2.26 -3.90 -10.73
N LYS A 74 -2.90 -4.34 -11.79
CA LYS A 74 -4.09 -3.69 -12.31
C LYS A 74 -5.27 -3.84 -11.36
N GLU A 75 -5.44 -5.03 -10.81
CA GLU A 75 -6.51 -5.29 -9.87
C GLU A 75 -6.31 -4.52 -8.59
N ALA A 76 -5.07 -4.49 -8.11
CA ALA A 76 -4.72 -3.74 -6.92
C ALA A 76 -4.94 -2.24 -7.15
N ALA A 77 -4.65 -1.75 -8.33
CA ALA A 77 -4.90 -0.36 -8.69
C ALA A 77 -6.39 -0.02 -8.59
N ALA A 78 -7.22 -0.90 -9.09
CA ALA A 78 -8.67 -0.69 -9.03
C ALA A 78 -9.15 -0.59 -7.59
N ILE A 79 -8.59 -1.38 -6.69
CA ILE A 79 -8.95 -1.32 -5.28
C ILE A 79 -8.49 -0.02 -4.64
N LEU A 80 -7.25 0.40 -4.92
CA LEU A 80 -6.71 1.62 -4.34
C LEU A 80 -7.34 2.88 -4.90
N MET A 81 -7.75 2.86 -6.13
CA MET A 81 -8.46 3.99 -6.72
C MET A 81 -9.86 4.10 -6.15
N GLY A 82 -10.23 3.11 -5.40
CA GLY A 82 -11.40 3.19 -4.56
C GLY A 82 -12.70 3.05 -5.31
N PHE A 83 -13.71 3.46 -4.62
CA PHE A 83 -15.07 3.28 -5.09
C PHE A 83 -15.39 4.07 -6.33
N GLU A 84 -14.63 5.13 -6.56
CA GLU A 84 -14.85 5.94 -7.73
C GLU A 84 -14.74 5.13 -9.01
N PHE A 85 -13.68 4.35 -9.10
CA PHE A 85 -13.48 3.49 -10.25
C PHE A 85 -14.53 2.37 -10.30
N VAL A 86 -14.78 1.77 -9.16
CA VAL A 86 -15.75 0.69 -9.06
C VAL A 86 -17.14 1.19 -9.37
N SER A 87 -17.48 2.37 -8.86
CA SER A 87 -18.80 2.96 -9.11
C SER A 87 -19.03 3.19 -10.59
N LYS A 88 -18.03 3.66 -11.29
CA LYS A 88 -18.14 3.86 -12.72
C LYS A 88 -18.38 2.57 -13.47
N LYS A 89 -17.80 1.49 -12.98
CA LYS A 89 -17.98 0.18 -13.58
C LYS A 89 -19.37 -0.37 -13.28
N VAL A 90 -19.89 -0.07 -12.13
CA VAL A 90 -21.16 -0.60 -11.70
C VAL A 90 -22.32 0.12 -12.35
N ASP A 91 -22.09 1.29 -12.84
CA ASP A 91 -23.12 2.12 -13.46
C ASP A 91 -23.46 1.73 -14.89
N PHE A 92 -22.98 0.62 -15.33
CA PHE A 92 -23.40 0.14 -16.65
C PHE A 92 -24.76 -0.46 -16.66
#